data_a56e3d1a4dd2e6138e2838ca9e66f0c6
#
_entry.id   a56e3d1a4dd2e6138e2838ca9e66f0c6
#
_cell.length_a   1.000
_cell.length_b   1.000
_cell.length_c   1.000
_cell.angle_alpha   90.00
_cell.angle_beta   90.00
_cell.angle_gamma   90.00
#
_symmetry.space_group_name_H-M   'P 1'
#
loop_
_entity.id
_entity.type
_entity.pdbx_description
1 polymer ?
#
loop_
_entity_poly.entity_id
_entity_poly.type
_entity_poly.pdbx_seq_one_letter_code
_entity_poly.pdbx_strand_id
1 'polypeptide(L)'
;MKKLAIFDLDGTLLYSLEDLADATNYALRKNGLPIQELDKYKYFVGNGVFKLIERALPEEFKKNEAVFNAVLSDFRTYYGEHSEDKSKLYDGIEETINKLHEMGVLLAVASNKPDEFTKVLVSRLFGDLFDYAQG
;
A
#
# COMPACT_ATOMS: atom_id res chain seq x y z
N MET A 1 -30.09 12.06 -7.62
CA MET A 1 -29.32 11.73 -6.43
C MET A 1 -27.92 11.27 -6.83
N LYS A 2 -26.89 11.88 -6.26
CA LYS A 2 -25.51 11.45 -6.49
C LYS A 2 -25.19 10.24 -5.63
N LYS A 3 -24.56 9.23 -6.24
CA LYS A 3 -24.08 8.05 -5.53
C LYS A 3 -22.59 8.17 -5.28
N LEU A 4 -22.12 7.55 -4.22
CA LEU A 4 -20.71 7.51 -3.85
C LEU A 4 -20.26 6.05 -3.72
N ALA A 5 -19.14 5.73 -4.35
CA ALA A 5 -18.48 4.44 -4.18
C ALA A 5 -17.13 4.66 -3.50
N ILE A 6 -16.88 3.95 -2.42
CA ILE A 6 -15.64 4.03 -1.64
C ILE A 6 -14.89 2.72 -1.77
N PHE A 7 -13.62 2.79 -2.15
CA PHE A 7 -12.76 1.63 -2.36
C PHE A 7 -11.54 1.68 -1.45
N ASP A 8 -11.10 0.51 -0.99
CA ASP A 8 -9.75 0.37 -0.46
C ASP A 8 -8.78 0.31 -1.65
N LEU A 9 -7.51 0.56 -1.42
CA LEU A 9 -6.50 0.54 -2.47
C LEU A 9 -5.78 -0.81 -2.54
N ASP A 10 -4.94 -1.10 -1.54
CA ASP A 10 -4.14 -2.32 -1.53
C ASP A 10 -5.02 -3.55 -1.35
N GLY A 11 -4.90 -4.50 -2.27
CA GLY A 11 -5.67 -5.74 -2.23
C GLY A 11 -7.09 -5.62 -2.79
N THR A 12 -7.54 -4.44 -3.17
CA THR A 12 -8.86 -4.20 -3.76
C THR A 12 -8.75 -3.65 -5.17
N LEU A 13 -8.22 -2.46 -5.31
CA LEU A 13 -7.97 -1.85 -6.63
C LEU A 13 -6.61 -2.26 -7.18
N LEU A 14 -5.63 -2.41 -6.31
CA LEU A 14 -4.24 -2.55 -6.67
C LEU A 14 -3.63 -3.83 -6.07
N TYR A 15 -3.05 -4.66 -6.92
CA TYR A 15 -2.18 -5.75 -6.46
C TYR A 15 -0.81 -5.16 -6.15
N SER A 16 -0.54 -4.92 -4.88
CA SER A 16 0.65 -4.21 -4.40
C SER A 16 1.51 -5.05 -3.45
N LEU A 17 1.18 -6.33 -3.28
CA LEU A 17 1.83 -7.20 -2.30
C LEU A 17 3.35 -7.29 -2.52
N GLU A 18 3.77 -7.48 -3.77
CA GLU A 18 5.20 -7.63 -4.08
C GLU A 18 6.00 -6.37 -3.78
N ASP A 19 5.48 -5.19 -4.10
CA ASP A 19 6.18 -3.94 -3.83
C ASP A 19 6.27 -3.65 -2.34
N LEU A 20 5.21 -3.96 -1.59
CA LEU A 20 5.23 -3.83 -0.13
C LEU A 20 6.22 -4.81 0.50
N ALA A 21 6.25 -6.06 0.00
CA ALA A 21 7.18 -7.10 0.48
C ALA A 21 8.62 -6.73 0.16
N ASP A 22 8.89 -6.26 -1.06
CA ASP A 22 10.24 -5.87 -1.48
C ASP A 22 10.76 -4.70 -0.65
N ALA A 23 9.93 -3.70 -0.39
CA ALA A 23 10.31 -2.54 0.42
C ALA A 23 10.59 -2.94 1.87
N THR A 24 9.76 -3.82 2.43
CA THR A 24 9.95 -4.31 3.80
C THR A 24 11.22 -5.15 3.90
N ASN A 25 11.43 -6.07 2.95
CA ASN A 25 12.62 -6.90 2.93
C ASN A 25 13.89 -6.08 2.71
N TYR A 26 13.84 -5.05 1.88
CA TYR A 26 14.95 -4.11 1.73
C TYR A 26 15.30 -3.48 3.08
N ALA A 27 14.31 -2.99 3.80
CA ALA A 27 14.50 -2.36 5.11
C ALA A 27 15.04 -3.33 6.15
N LEU A 28 14.51 -4.57 6.17
CA LEU A 28 15.02 -5.62 7.06
C LEU A 28 16.48 -5.94 6.77
N ARG A 29 16.81 -6.16 5.51
CA ARG A 29 18.19 -6.48 5.09
C ARG A 29 19.16 -5.36 5.43
N LYS A 30 18.77 -4.11 5.19
CA LYS A 30 19.60 -2.94 5.49
C LYS A 30 19.94 -2.84 6.97
N ASN A 31 19.06 -3.32 7.83
CA ASN A 31 19.25 -3.31 9.29
C ASN A 31 19.80 -4.62 9.83
N GLY A 32 20.29 -5.51 8.97
CA GLY A 32 20.89 -6.77 9.38
C GLY A 32 19.91 -7.81 9.89
N LEU A 33 18.65 -7.69 9.54
CA LEU A 33 17.58 -8.58 9.99
C LEU A 33 17.21 -9.59 8.89
N PRO A 34 16.69 -10.77 9.26
CA PRO A 34 16.26 -11.75 8.27
C PRO A 34 15.05 -11.24 7.48
N ILE A 35 15.03 -11.53 6.18
CA ILE A 35 13.90 -11.20 5.32
C ILE A 35 12.79 -12.23 5.50
N GLN A 36 11.59 -11.91 5.04
CA GLN A 36 10.42 -12.77 5.09
C GLN A 36 10.04 -13.22 3.68
N GLU A 37 9.45 -14.40 3.59
CA GLU A 37 8.93 -14.94 2.33
C GLU A 37 7.69 -14.15 1.87
N LEU A 38 7.50 -14.04 0.56
CA LEU A 38 6.38 -13.30 -0.03
C LEU A 38 5.02 -13.79 0.52
N ASP A 39 4.84 -15.10 0.67
CA ASP A 39 3.57 -15.65 1.14
C ASP A 39 3.18 -15.18 2.54
N LYS A 40 4.16 -14.87 3.39
CA LYS A 40 3.88 -14.36 4.73
C LYS A 40 3.31 -12.94 4.69
N TYR A 41 3.69 -12.16 3.70
CA TYR A 41 3.22 -10.78 3.57
C TYR A 41 1.72 -10.67 3.35
N LYS A 42 1.07 -11.71 2.86
CA LYS A 42 -0.39 -11.76 2.77
C LYS A 42 -1.07 -11.54 4.12
N TYR A 43 -0.40 -11.97 5.19
CA TYR A 43 -0.92 -11.83 6.56
C TYR A 43 -0.42 -10.57 7.26
N PHE A 44 0.59 -9.92 6.70
CA PHE A 44 1.20 -8.74 7.31
C PHE A 44 0.55 -7.44 6.81
N VAL A 45 0.06 -7.43 5.58
CA VAL A 45 -0.51 -6.25 4.93
C VAL A 45 -2.00 -6.08 5.24
N GLY A 46 -2.51 -4.86 5.01
CA GLY A 46 -3.94 -4.56 5.12
C GLY A 46 -4.31 -3.69 6.33
N ASN A 47 -3.43 -3.55 7.32
CA ASN A 47 -3.70 -2.77 8.53
C ASN A 47 -2.73 -1.60 8.71
N GLY A 48 -2.16 -1.12 7.62
CA GLY A 48 -1.23 0.01 7.62
C GLY A 48 0.22 -0.40 7.80
N VAL A 49 1.11 0.56 7.61
CA VAL A 49 2.56 0.33 7.60
C VAL A 49 3.09 -0.07 8.98
N PHE A 50 2.58 0.53 10.05
CA PHE A 50 3.04 0.17 11.40
C PHE A 50 2.83 -1.31 11.70
N LYS A 51 1.66 -1.85 11.36
CA LYS A 51 1.37 -3.27 11.54
C LYS A 51 2.21 -4.15 10.62
N LEU A 52 2.43 -3.71 9.39
CA LEU A 52 3.29 -4.41 8.45
C LEU A 52 4.69 -4.60 9.01
N ILE A 53 5.32 -3.52 9.47
CA ILE A 53 6.68 -3.57 10.03
C ILE A 53 6.71 -4.41 11.30
N GLU A 54 5.74 -4.21 12.21
CA GLU A 54 5.65 -4.98 13.45
C GLU A 54 5.58 -6.48 13.18
N ARG A 55 4.75 -6.90 12.24
CA ARG A 55 4.56 -8.31 11.90
C ARG A 55 5.75 -8.92 11.19
N ALA A 56 6.49 -8.12 10.43
CA ALA A 56 7.66 -8.58 9.70
C ALA A 56 8.91 -8.71 10.58
N LEU A 57 8.98 -7.98 11.70
CA LEU A 57 10.13 -8.03 12.60
C LEU A 57 10.23 -9.38 13.33
N PRO A 58 11.46 -9.87 13.60
CA PRO A 58 11.64 -11.01 14.51
C PRO A 58 11.05 -10.70 15.89
N GLU A 59 10.57 -11.75 16.58
CA GLU A 59 9.93 -11.59 17.91
C GLU A 59 10.80 -10.80 18.89
N GLU A 60 12.10 -11.07 18.89
CA GLU A 60 13.05 -10.40 19.79
C GLU A 60 13.16 -8.89 19.60
N PHE A 61 12.78 -8.39 18.41
CA PHE A 61 12.87 -6.97 18.08
C PHE A 61 11.53 -6.23 18.00
N LYS A 62 10.40 -6.93 18.16
CA LYS A 62 9.07 -6.33 18.01
C LYS A 62 8.80 -5.17 18.97
N LYS A 63 9.44 -5.18 20.15
CA LYS A 63 9.29 -4.13 21.16
C LYS A 63 10.47 -3.16 21.20
N ASN A 64 11.43 -3.31 20.30
CA ASN A 64 12.59 -2.42 20.24
C ASN A 64 12.26 -1.22 19.34
N GLU A 65 11.98 -0.07 19.95
CA GLU A 65 11.60 1.14 19.23
C GLU A 65 12.67 1.61 18.25
N ALA A 66 13.94 1.53 18.61
CA ALA A 66 15.04 1.97 17.76
C ALA A 66 15.10 1.14 16.48
N VAL A 67 14.98 -0.18 16.59
CA VAL A 67 14.95 -1.09 15.44
C VAL A 67 13.71 -0.84 14.60
N PHE A 68 12.55 -0.74 15.25
CA PHE A 68 11.29 -0.48 14.55
C PHE A 68 11.36 0.82 13.72
N ASN A 69 11.84 1.90 14.33
CA ASN A 69 11.91 3.19 13.66
C ASN A 69 12.91 3.19 12.51
N ALA A 70 14.04 2.50 12.66
CA ALA A 70 15.02 2.37 11.59
C ALA A 70 14.45 1.61 10.39
N VAL A 71 13.79 0.49 10.64
CA VAL A 71 13.16 -0.32 9.59
C VAL A 71 12.04 0.49 8.91
N LEU A 72 11.20 1.16 9.69
CA LEU A 72 10.13 1.99 9.15
C LEU A 72 10.66 3.11 8.25
N SER A 73 11.70 3.80 8.69
CA SER A 73 12.32 4.87 7.91
C SER A 73 12.88 4.36 6.58
N ASP A 74 13.59 3.25 6.61
CA ASP A 74 14.16 2.65 5.40
C ASP A 74 13.08 2.12 4.46
N PHE A 75 12.00 1.56 5.03
CA PHE A 75 10.82 1.17 4.25
C PHE A 75 10.23 2.37 3.50
N ARG A 76 9.99 3.46 4.20
CA ARG A 76 9.37 4.65 3.60
C ARG A 76 10.20 5.24 2.47
N THR A 77 11.50 5.31 2.66
CA THR A 77 12.42 5.83 1.66
C THR A 77 12.38 4.98 0.39
N TYR A 78 12.51 3.67 0.55
CA TYR A 78 12.49 2.74 -0.58
C TYR A 78 11.13 2.70 -1.26
N TYR A 79 10.07 2.54 -0.48
CA TYR A 79 8.72 2.44 -1.03
C TYR A 79 8.31 3.71 -1.78
N GLY A 80 8.74 4.88 -1.31
CA GLY A 80 8.46 6.15 -1.99
C GLY A 80 8.99 6.18 -3.42
N GLU A 81 10.07 5.47 -3.71
CA GLU A 81 10.67 5.40 -5.05
C GLU A 81 10.26 4.18 -5.87
N HIS A 82 9.77 3.12 -5.21
CA HIS A 82 9.54 1.81 -5.83
C HIS A 82 8.12 1.27 -5.70
N SER A 83 7.16 2.11 -5.32
CA SER A 83 5.79 1.67 -5.02
C SER A 83 5.02 1.13 -6.23
N GLU A 84 5.51 1.36 -7.44
CA GLU A 84 4.84 0.93 -8.67
C GLU A 84 5.67 -0.04 -9.50
N ASP A 85 6.82 -0.52 -8.99
CA ASP A 85 7.73 -1.38 -9.75
C ASP A 85 7.05 -2.66 -10.24
N LYS A 86 6.22 -3.27 -9.41
CA LYS A 86 5.53 -4.53 -9.71
C LYS A 86 4.03 -4.46 -9.48
N SER A 87 3.54 -3.34 -8.97
CA SER A 87 2.12 -3.17 -8.64
C SER A 87 1.29 -2.97 -9.90
N LYS A 88 0.12 -3.58 -9.91
CA LYS A 88 -0.82 -3.53 -11.05
C LYS A 88 -2.24 -3.45 -10.55
N LEU A 89 -3.08 -2.80 -11.33
CA LEU A 89 -4.52 -2.88 -11.10
C LEU A 89 -5.00 -4.30 -11.33
N TYR A 90 -5.94 -4.77 -10.52
CA TYR A 90 -6.60 -6.06 -10.78
C TYR A 90 -7.39 -5.99 -12.09
N ASP A 91 -7.55 -7.14 -12.73
CA ASP A 91 -8.29 -7.23 -13.99
C ASP A 91 -9.71 -6.67 -13.85
N GLY A 92 -10.10 -5.86 -14.82
CA GLY A 92 -11.43 -5.25 -14.85
C GLY A 92 -11.59 -3.98 -14.00
N ILE A 93 -10.61 -3.63 -13.19
CA ILE A 93 -10.71 -2.45 -12.32
C ILE A 93 -10.75 -1.16 -13.14
N GLU A 94 -9.88 -1.00 -14.10
CA GLU A 94 -9.85 0.20 -14.93
C GLU A 94 -11.18 0.42 -15.65
N GLU A 95 -11.73 -0.64 -16.24
CA GLU A 95 -13.03 -0.57 -16.92
C GLU A 95 -14.15 -0.21 -15.96
N THR A 96 -14.16 -0.84 -14.78
CA THR A 96 -15.18 -0.60 -13.76
C THR A 96 -15.16 0.84 -13.28
N ILE A 97 -13.97 1.37 -12.98
CA ILE A 97 -13.83 2.74 -12.50
C ILE A 97 -14.26 3.74 -13.57
N ASN A 98 -13.84 3.54 -14.81
CA ASN A 98 -14.26 4.39 -15.93
C ASN A 98 -15.77 4.38 -16.11
N LYS A 99 -16.38 3.20 -16.02
CA LYS A 99 -17.83 3.05 -16.19
C LYS A 99 -18.60 3.77 -15.08
N LEU A 100 -18.15 3.62 -13.82
CA LEU A 100 -18.78 4.31 -12.69
C LEU A 100 -18.65 5.83 -12.85
N HIS A 101 -17.51 6.31 -13.30
CA HIS A 101 -17.29 7.73 -13.55
C HIS A 101 -18.26 8.25 -14.61
N GLU A 102 -18.42 7.53 -15.72
CA GLU A 102 -19.35 7.89 -16.80
C GLU A 102 -20.81 7.92 -16.33
N MET A 103 -21.14 7.10 -15.35
CA MET A 103 -22.48 7.05 -14.74
C MET A 103 -22.73 8.18 -13.75
N GLY A 104 -21.76 9.03 -13.51
CA GLY A 104 -21.88 10.13 -12.56
C GLY A 104 -21.72 9.73 -11.10
N VAL A 105 -21.17 8.55 -10.82
CA VAL A 105 -20.89 8.11 -9.45
C VAL A 105 -19.63 8.82 -8.95
N LEU A 106 -19.71 9.40 -7.75
CA LEU A 106 -18.53 9.95 -7.08
C LEU A 106 -17.65 8.80 -6.60
N LEU A 107 -16.35 8.91 -6.84
CA LEU A 107 -15.39 7.86 -6.52
C LEU A 107 -14.44 8.32 -5.43
N ALA A 108 -14.22 7.49 -4.43
CA ALA A 108 -13.33 7.78 -3.32
C ALA A 108 -12.45 6.56 -3.00
N VAL A 109 -11.23 6.83 -2.59
CA VAL A 109 -10.33 5.83 -2.01
C VAL A 109 -10.14 6.16 -0.54
N ALA A 110 -10.36 5.16 0.32
CA ALA A 110 -10.05 5.23 1.74
C ALA A 110 -9.16 4.02 2.06
N SER A 111 -7.93 4.27 2.49
CA SER A 111 -6.93 3.23 2.66
C SER A 111 -6.22 3.37 4.01
N ASN A 112 -5.73 2.25 4.54
CA ASN A 112 -4.84 2.24 5.71
C ASN A 112 -3.38 2.58 5.36
N LYS A 113 -3.06 2.67 4.07
CA LYS A 113 -1.76 3.13 3.58
C LYS A 113 -1.55 4.60 3.95
N PRO A 114 -0.30 5.05 4.25
CA PRO A 114 -0.05 6.46 4.51
C PRO A 114 -0.60 7.36 3.40
N ASP A 115 -1.19 8.48 3.80
CA ASP A 115 -1.89 9.40 2.89
C ASP A 115 -1.02 9.85 1.73
N GLU A 116 0.25 10.17 1.98
CA GLU A 116 1.21 10.59 0.95
C GLU A 116 1.36 9.58 -0.17
N PHE A 117 1.44 8.28 0.16
CA PHE A 117 1.54 7.21 -0.84
C PHE A 117 0.21 6.96 -1.55
N THR A 118 -0.88 7.02 -0.81
CA THR A 118 -2.22 6.81 -1.36
C THR A 118 -2.54 7.83 -2.44
N LYS A 119 -2.33 9.10 -2.15
CA LYS A 119 -2.61 10.18 -3.10
C LYS A 119 -1.76 10.11 -4.36
N VAL A 120 -0.48 9.82 -4.23
CA VAL A 120 0.42 9.68 -5.37
C VAL A 120 -0.01 8.52 -6.26
N LEU A 121 -0.30 7.36 -5.68
CA LEU A 121 -0.71 6.18 -6.44
C LEU A 121 -2.05 6.38 -7.14
N VAL A 122 -3.04 6.93 -6.46
CA VAL A 122 -4.36 7.18 -7.05
C VAL A 122 -4.23 8.16 -8.23
N SER A 123 -3.46 9.22 -8.07
CA SER A 123 -3.24 10.18 -9.14
C SER A 123 -2.55 9.56 -10.35
N ARG A 124 -1.54 8.73 -10.13
CA ARG A 124 -0.80 8.08 -11.22
C ARG A 124 -1.61 7.01 -11.93
N LEU A 125 -2.38 6.22 -11.18
CA LEU A 125 -3.14 5.09 -11.74
C LEU A 125 -4.44 5.52 -12.40
N PHE A 126 -5.10 6.52 -11.87
CA PHE A 126 -6.45 6.91 -12.27
C PHE A 126 -6.58 8.38 -12.74
N GLY A 127 -5.52 9.16 -12.64
CA GLY A 127 -5.59 10.59 -12.96
C GLY A 127 -6.64 11.30 -12.10
N ASP A 128 -7.58 11.96 -12.74
CA ASP A 128 -8.62 12.75 -12.08
C ASP A 128 -9.95 12.01 -11.89
N LEU A 129 -9.97 10.68 -12.13
CA LEU A 129 -11.21 9.89 -12.03
C LEU A 129 -11.77 9.82 -10.61
N PHE A 130 -10.90 9.84 -9.59
CA PHE A 130 -11.32 9.81 -8.20
C PHE A 130 -11.54 11.23 -7.67
N ASP A 131 -12.66 11.44 -7.01
CA ASP A 131 -13.03 12.72 -6.42
C ASP A 131 -12.33 12.94 -5.08
N TYR A 132 -12.07 11.84 -4.35
CA TYR A 132 -11.43 11.87 -3.04
C TYR A 132 -10.45 10.71 -2.91
N ALA A 133 -9.31 10.97 -2.27
CA ALA A 133 -8.34 9.93 -1.92
C ALA A 133 -7.75 10.27 -0.55
N GLN A 134 -7.83 9.32 0.36
CA GLN A 134 -7.34 9.49 1.73
C GLN A 134 -6.69 8.19 2.22
N GLY A 135 -5.51 8.34 2.76
CA GLY A 135 -4.78 7.27 3.43
C GLY A 135 -4.91 7.31 4.95
#